data_83fe5d360ed5dd69fdc5deb7c45a83eb
#
_entry.id   83fe5d360ed5dd69fdc5deb7c45a83eb
#
_cell.length_a   1.000
_cell.length_b   1.000
_cell.length_c   1.000
_cell.angle_alpha   90.00
_cell.angle_beta   90.00
_cell.angle_gamma   90.00
#
_symmetry.space_group_name_H-M   'P 1'
#
loop_
_entity.id
_entity.type
_entity.pdbx_description
1 polymer ?
#
loop_
_entity_poly.entity_id
_entity_poly.type
_entity_poly.pdbx_seq_one_letter_code
_entity_poly.pdbx_strand_id
1 'polypeptide(L)'
;MTDKEFDQHHYVSFSYFLEQACGIVLGDNKQYLVRSRLTPLVKLFSCTSINDLIGSVTKGNRQHQTAAIEAMTTNETLWFRDDYPFKLLESPILSQFSNRNKPLRIWSAACSSGQEAYSIAMTILNFKKQQSNSFRAGIEIVGTDISEDMLQRCRAAEYDHLAISRGLPEQFKSDFFEPADNGKLKLTSQVKALANFKPINLLDSYSSLGKFDIIFCRNVLIYFSPEVKKQILQKIAACLQNDGILFLGASESISGLTD
;
A
#
# COMPACT_ATOMS: atom_id res chain seq x y z
N MET A 1 2.31 -37.99 6.62
CA MET A 1 3.53 -37.30 6.16
C MET A 1 4.10 -36.57 7.36
N THR A 2 5.20 -37.06 7.90
CA THR A 2 5.89 -36.41 9.03
C THR A 2 6.34 -35.04 8.57
N ASP A 3 5.74 -34.01 9.14
CA ASP A 3 6.13 -32.61 9.00
C ASP A 3 7.61 -32.50 9.41
N LYS A 4 8.53 -32.47 8.42
CA LYS A 4 9.90 -32.14 8.74
C LYS A 4 9.84 -30.74 9.33
N GLU A 5 10.16 -30.67 10.60
CA GLU A 5 10.07 -29.48 11.43
C GLU A 5 10.74 -28.31 10.69
N PHE A 6 10.02 -27.18 10.54
CA PHE A 6 10.57 -25.97 9.97
C PHE A 6 11.72 -25.50 10.86
N ASP A 7 12.94 -25.70 10.39
CA ASP A 7 14.12 -25.54 11.22
C ASP A 7 14.60 -24.08 11.32
N GLN A 8 15.32 -23.80 12.38
CA GLN A 8 15.81 -22.45 12.71
C GLN A 8 16.75 -21.90 11.63
N HIS A 9 17.54 -22.74 10.98
CA HIS A 9 18.49 -22.30 9.94
C HIS A 9 17.74 -21.73 8.71
N HIS A 10 16.71 -22.42 8.24
CA HIS A 10 15.88 -21.95 7.14
C HIS A 10 15.07 -20.70 7.53
N TYR A 11 14.62 -20.61 8.79
CA TYR A 11 13.96 -19.41 9.29
C TYR A 11 14.87 -18.17 9.23
N VAL A 12 16.10 -18.28 9.73
CA VAL A 12 17.08 -17.17 9.72
C VAL A 12 17.44 -16.78 8.29
N SER A 13 17.70 -17.77 7.42
CA SER A 13 18.00 -17.50 6.01
C SER A 13 16.86 -16.81 5.28
N PHE A 14 15.61 -17.22 5.55
CA PHE A 14 14.43 -16.61 4.96
C PHE A 14 14.18 -15.18 5.51
N SER A 15 14.37 -14.98 6.82
CA SER A 15 14.24 -13.66 7.44
C SER A 15 15.24 -12.67 6.83
N TYR A 16 16.49 -13.10 6.66
CA TYR A 16 17.51 -12.30 6.01
C TYR A 16 17.13 -11.99 4.54
N PHE A 17 16.66 -12.99 3.79
CA PHE A 17 16.17 -12.77 2.42
C PHE A 17 15.07 -11.71 2.36
N LEU A 18 14.04 -11.79 3.22
CA LEU A 18 12.93 -10.83 3.24
C LEU A 18 13.41 -9.41 3.55
N GLU A 19 14.28 -9.27 4.54
CA GLU A 19 14.83 -7.97 4.91
C GLU A 19 15.60 -7.34 3.74
N GLN A 20 16.43 -8.10 3.06
CA GLN A 20 17.18 -7.61 1.90
C GLN A 20 16.28 -7.34 0.68
N ALA A 21 15.28 -8.18 0.43
CA ALA A 21 14.45 -8.11 -0.75
C ALA A 21 13.35 -7.04 -0.65
N CYS A 22 12.75 -6.85 0.52
CA CYS A 22 11.61 -5.95 0.70
C CYS A 22 11.59 -5.19 2.04
N GLY A 23 12.64 -5.31 2.85
CA GLY A 23 12.80 -4.58 4.12
C GLY A 23 11.97 -5.13 5.29
N ILE A 24 11.18 -6.17 5.09
CA ILE A 24 10.35 -6.75 6.16
C ILE A 24 11.24 -7.44 7.19
N VAL A 25 11.22 -6.93 8.41
CA VAL A 25 11.93 -7.51 9.56
C VAL A 25 11.02 -8.51 10.28
N LEU A 26 11.47 -9.76 10.35
CA LEU A 26 10.83 -10.79 11.15
C LEU A 26 11.54 -10.90 12.52
N GLY A 27 10.75 -10.81 13.61
CA GLY A 27 11.28 -11.03 14.96
C GLY A 27 11.54 -12.51 15.24
N ASP A 28 12.28 -12.82 16.29
CA ASP A 28 12.81 -14.15 16.62
C ASP A 28 11.76 -15.28 16.75
N ASN A 29 10.50 -14.97 16.98
CA ASN A 29 9.45 -15.95 17.25
C ASN A 29 8.31 -15.91 16.24
N LYS A 30 8.60 -15.68 14.95
CA LYS A 30 7.59 -15.60 13.87
C LYS A 30 7.56 -16.80 12.94
N GLN A 31 8.16 -17.95 13.34
CA GLN A 31 8.17 -19.18 12.54
C GLN A 31 6.74 -19.64 12.20
N TYR A 32 5.79 -19.50 13.15
CA TYR A 32 4.39 -19.83 12.93
C TYR A 32 3.76 -19.01 11.78
N LEU A 33 4.12 -17.71 11.69
CA LEU A 33 3.64 -16.82 10.64
C LEU A 33 4.21 -17.21 9.27
N VAL A 34 5.52 -17.47 9.20
CA VAL A 34 6.17 -17.96 7.99
C VAL A 34 5.55 -19.27 7.55
N ARG A 35 5.38 -20.23 8.45
CA ARG A 35 4.72 -21.50 8.18
C ARG A 35 3.31 -21.30 7.63
N SER A 36 2.49 -20.51 8.30
CA SER A 36 1.11 -20.26 7.88
C SER A 36 1.03 -19.66 6.48
N ARG A 37 1.89 -18.69 6.17
CA ARG A 37 1.87 -17.97 4.91
C ARG A 37 2.52 -18.71 3.75
N LEU A 38 3.56 -19.51 4.00
CA LEU A 38 4.26 -20.25 2.95
C LEU A 38 3.65 -21.64 2.65
N THR A 39 2.89 -22.24 3.56
CA THR A 39 2.27 -23.57 3.32
C THR A 39 1.46 -23.64 2.00
N PRO A 40 0.64 -22.65 1.63
CA PRO A 40 -0.03 -22.66 0.33
C PRO A 40 0.94 -22.70 -0.86
N LEU A 41 2.08 -22.03 -0.75
CA LEU A 41 3.08 -21.98 -1.81
C LEU A 41 3.84 -23.31 -1.97
N VAL A 42 4.05 -24.04 -0.87
CA VAL A 42 4.63 -25.39 -0.91
C VAL A 42 3.80 -26.30 -1.84
N LYS A 43 2.48 -26.23 -1.73
CA LYS A 43 1.56 -26.97 -2.60
C LYS A 43 1.58 -26.43 -4.03
N LEU A 44 1.52 -25.11 -4.19
CA LEU A 44 1.50 -24.45 -5.49
C LEU A 44 2.72 -24.81 -6.35
N PHE A 45 3.91 -24.82 -5.74
CA PHE A 45 5.17 -25.10 -6.42
C PHE A 45 5.62 -26.56 -6.33
N SER A 46 4.76 -27.45 -5.82
CA SER A 46 5.06 -28.88 -5.64
C SER A 46 6.38 -29.13 -4.88
N CYS A 47 6.71 -28.24 -3.93
CA CYS A 47 7.85 -28.43 -3.05
C CYS A 47 7.57 -29.54 -2.03
N THR A 48 8.62 -30.22 -1.55
CA THR A 48 8.50 -31.33 -0.59
C THR A 48 8.23 -30.84 0.84
N SER A 49 8.62 -29.60 1.16
CA SER A 49 8.49 -29.01 2.49
C SER A 49 8.65 -27.47 2.41
N ILE A 50 8.39 -26.79 3.54
CA ILE A 50 8.69 -25.35 3.68
C ILE A 50 10.20 -25.10 3.55
N ASN A 51 11.04 -25.97 4.11
CA ASN A 51 12.49 -25.87 4.02
C ASN A 51 12.97 -25.96 2.56
N ASP A 52 12.36 -26.84 1.75
CA ASP A 52 12.65 -26.97 0.33
C ASP A 52 12.26 -25.68 -0.44
N LEU A 53 11.07 -25.15 -0.17
CA LEU A 53 10.63 -23.87 -0.75
C LEU A 53 11.61 -22.73 -0.38
N ILE A 54 11.96 -22.59 0.91
CA ILE A 54 12.90 -21.57 1.38
C ILE A 54 14.27 -21.75 0.75
N GLY A 55 14.76 -23.01 0.65
CA GLY A 55 16.00 -23.31 -0.05
C GLY A 55 15.99 -22.87 -1.51
N SER A 56 14.85 -23.00 -2.19
CA SER A 56 14.67 -22.50 -3.56
C SER A 56 14.65 -20.97 -3.64
N VAL A 57 13.96 -20.32 -2.70
CA VAL A 57 13.92 -18.84 -2.58
C VAL A 57 15.32 -18.28 -2.38
N THR A 58 16.08 -18.82 -1.44
CA THR A 58 17.42 -18.33 -1.09
C THR A 58 18.47 -18.63 -2.17
N LYS A 59 18.24 -19.66 -3.00
CA LYS A 59 19.07 -19.97 -4.19
C LYS A 59 18.75 -19.11 -5.40
N GLY A 60 17.79 -18.19 -5.32
CA GLY A 60 17.53 -17.20 -6.36
C GLY A 60 16.44 -17.57 -7.37
N ASN A 61 15.57 -18.53 -7.07
CA ASN A 61 14.41 -18.80 -7.93
C ASN A 61 13.45 -17.60 -7.88
N ARG A 62 13.43 -16.81 -8.95
CA ARG A 62 12.66 -15.54 -9.02
C ARG A 62 11.16 -15.72 -8.79
N GLN A 63 10.56 -16.77 -9.35
CA GLN A 63 9.13 -17.04 -9.18
C GLN A 63 8.78 -17.33 -7.71
N HIS A 64 9.61 -18.16 -7.05
CA HIS A 64 9.42 -18.47 -5.63
C HIS A 64 9.71 -17.25 -4.74
N GLN A 65 10.70 -16.43 -5.10
CA GLN A 65 10.99 -15.16 -4.39
C GLN A 65 9.81 -14.22 -4.44
N THR A 66 9.27 -13.94 -5.63
CA THR A 66 8.12 -13.05 -5.81
C THR A 66 6.91 -13.55 -5.00
N ALA A 67 6.55 -14.82 -5.14
CA ALA A 67 5.42 -15.39 -4.42
C ALA A 67 5.64 -15.39 -2.89
N ALA A 68 6.87 -15.64 -2.43
CA ALA A 68 7.18 -15.59 -1.00
C ALA A 68 7.08 -14.16 -0.44
N ILE A 69 7.56 -13.15 -1.16
CA ILE A 69 7.41 -11.74 -0.77
C ILE A 69 5.91 -11.38 -0.70
N GLU A 70 5.13 -11.71 -1.73
CA GLU A 70 3.69 -11.47 -1.73
C GLU A 70 2.99 -12.15 -0.55
N ALA A 71 3.30 -13.42 -0.29
CA ALA A 71 2.73 -14.15 0.84
C ALA A 71 3.10 -13.53 2.20
N MET A 72 4.27 -12.88 2.30
CA MET A 72 4.75 -12.27 3.55
C MET A 72 4.31 -10.82 3.73
N THR A 73 3.80 -10.15 2.71
CA THR A 73 3.20 -8.81 2.87
C THR A 73 1.95 -8.86 3.73
N THR A 74 1.69 -7.80 4.48
CA THR A 74 0.47 -7.63 5.27
C THR A 74 -0.37 -6.53 4.64
N ASN A 75 -1.39 -6.96 3.91
CA ASN A 75 -2.20 -6.07 3.05
C ASN A 75 -3.48 -5.57 3.76
N GLU A 76 -3.39 -5.35 5.07
CA GLU A 76 -4.53 -4.89 5.88
C GLU A 76 -4.83 -3.42 5.58
N THR A 77 -6.01 -3.17 5.03
CA THR A 77 -6.48 -1.82 4.70
C THR A 77 -7.99 -1.72 4.90
N LEU A 78 -8.48 -0.49 5.03
CA LEU A 78 -9.90 -0.17 5.10
C LEU A 78 -10.17 1.23 4.56
N TRP A 79 -11.42 1.53 4.25
CA TRP A 79 -11.83 2.83 3.78
C TRP A 79 -11.66 3.89 4.86
N PHE A 80 -11.16 5.06 4.48
CA PHE A 80 -10.98 6.23 5.38
C PHE A 80 -10.26 5.87 6.70
N ARG A 81 -9.27 4.98 6.64
CA ARG A 81 -8.53 4.48 7.81
C ARG A 81 -8.02 5.65 8.66
N ASP A 82 -8.35 5.58 9.98
CA ASP A 82 -8.08 6.61 10.99
C ASP A 82 -8.86 7.93 10.80
N ASP A 83 -9.75 8.05 9.81
CA ASP A 83 -10.65 9.17 9.54
C ASP A 83 -9.96 10.56 9.49
N TYR A 84 -9.17 10.90 10.50
CA TYR A 84 -8.52 12.19 10.67
C TYR A 84 -7.69 12.68 9.46
N PRO A 85 -6.85 11.86 8.78
CA PRO A 85 -6.10 12.30 7.61
C PRO A 85 -7.00 12.78 6.47
N PHE A 86 -8.15 12.16 6.28
CA PHE A 86 -9.10 12.51 5.22
C PHE A 86 -9.89 13.77 5.56
N LYS A 87 -10.22 13.97 6.84
CA LYS A 87 -10.80 15.24 7.31
C LYS A 87 -9.83 16.41 7.13
N LEU A 88 -8.55 16.23 7.47
CA LEU A 88 -7.54 17.24 7.20
C LEU A 88 -7.34 17.48 5.72
N LEU A 89 -7.36 16.41 4.90
CA LEU A 89 -7.27 16.53 3.45
C LEU A 89 -8.43 17.38 2.94
N GLU A 90 -9.69 17.07 3.29
CA GLU A 90 -10.87 17.79 2.86
C GLU A 90 -10.83 19.26 3.30
N SER A 91 -10.44 19.52 4.54
CA SER A 91 -10.31 20.87 5.08
C SER A 91 -9.24 20.90 6.21
N PRO A 92 -8.20 21.75 6.13
CA PRO A 92 -8.02 22.89 5.19
C PRO A 92 -7.15 22.58 3.94
N ILE A 93 -6.62 21.35 3.77
CA ILE A 93 -5.51 21.10 2.82
C ILE A 93 -5.95 21.31 1.37
N LEU A 94 -7.06 20.70 0.91
CA LEU A 94 -7.49 20.83 -0.48
C LEU A 94 -7.75 22.29 -0.88
N SER A 95 -8.19 23.13 0.05
CA SER A 95 -8.40 24.56 -0.21
C SER A 95 -7.09 25.29 -0.59
N GLN A 96 -5.95 24.89 -0.02
CA GLN A 96 -4.64 25.48 -0.31
C GLN A 96 -4.16 25.15 -1.74
N PHE A 97 -4.62 24.01 -2.30
CA PHE A 97 -4.22 23.53 -3.62
C PHE A 97 -5.26 23.80 -4.71
N SER A 98 -6.49 24.17 -4.35
CA SER A 98 -7.66 24.19 -5.25
C SER A 98 -7.55 25.14 -6.45
N ASN A 99 -6.84 26.26 -6.30
CA ASN A 99 -6.72 27.32 -7.31
C ASN A 99 -5.36 27.36 -8.04
N ARG A 100 -4.55 26.32 -7.91
CA ARG A 100 -3.23 26.27 -8.56
C ARG A 100 -3.36 26.03 -10.07
N ASN A 101 -2.43 26.60 -10.86
CA ASN A 101 -2.33 26.40 -12.31
C ASN A 101 -1.54 25.13 -12.69
N LYS A 102 -1.27 24.23 -11.75
CA LYS A 102 -0.63 22.92 -11.97
C LYS A 102 -1.51 21.81 -11.37
N PRO A 103 -1.44 20.58 -11.91
CA PRO A 103 -2.19 19.45 -11.37
C PRO A 103 -1.85 19.22 -9.91
N LEU A 104 -2.84 18.85 -9.10
CA LEU A 104 -2.63 18.31 -7.76
C LEU A 104 -2.13 16.88 -7.89
N ARG A 105 -0.93 16.60 -7.40
CA ARG A 105 -0.33 15.28 -7.44
C ARG A 105 -0.23 14.68 -6.05
N ILE A 106 -0.85 13.50 -5.87
CA ILE A 106 -0.90 12.79 -4.59
C ILE A 106 -0.34 11.38 -4.78
N TRP A 107 0.46 10.92 -3.84
CA TRP A 107 0.99 9.56 -3.82
C TRP A 107 0.49 8.80 -2.58
N SER A 108 -0.14 7.64 -2.80
CA SER A 108 -0.45 6.65 -1.77
C SER A 108 0.60 5.53 -1.86
N ALA A 109 1.57 5.56 -0.95
CA ALA A 109 2.67 4.61 -0.89
C ALA A 109 2.25 3.38 -0.07
N ALA A 110 2.49 2.16 -0.59
CA ALA A 110 1.98 0.90 -0.05
C ALA A 110 0.44 0.91 0.04
N CYS A 111 -0.23 1.15 -1.10
CA CYS A 111 -1.67 1.38 -1.19
C CYS A 111 -2.53 0.12 -0.98
N SER A 112 -1.92 -1.06 -0.84
CA SER A 112 -2.63 -2.34 -0.71
C SER A 112 -3.68 -2.51 -1.82
N SER A 113 -4.89 -2.92 -1.51
CA SER A 113 -6.00 -3.10 -2.47
C SER A 113 -6.75 -1.81 -2.83
N GLY A 114 -6.16 -0.63 -2.57
CA GLY A 114 -6.55 0.66 -3.15
C GLY A 114 -7.51 1.50 -2.31
N GLN A 115 -7.99 1.04 -1.15
CA GLN A 115 -8.95 1.77 -0.34
C GLN A 115 -8.46 3.17 0.05
N GLU A 116 -7.16 3.33 0.39
CA GLU A 116 -6.60 4.65 0.71
C GLU A 116 -6.60 5.58 -0.51
N ALA A 117 -6.05 5.13 -1.64
CA ALA A 117 -5.99 5.94 -2.86
C ALA A 117 -7.39 6.35 -3.35
N TYR A 118 -8.35 5.47 -3.24
CA TYR A 118 -9.73 5.75 -3.62
C TYR A 118 -10.49 6.57 -2.56
N SER A 119 -10.18 6.45 -1.28
CA SER A 119 -10.69 7.35 -0.25
C SER A 119 -10.22 8.79 -0.50
N ILE A 120 -8.95 8.98 -0.90
CA ILE A 120 -8.42 10.26 -1.33
C ILE A 120 -9.20 10.78 -2.56
N ALA A 121 -9.41 9.95 -3.58
CA ALA A 121 -10.15 10.34 -4.78
C ALA A 121 -11.59 10.77 -4.46
N MET A 122 -12.31 10.01 -3.64
CA MET A 122 -13.66 10.34 -3.23
C MET A 122 -13.73 11.64 -2.40
N THR A 123 -12.77 11.85 -1.48
CA THR A 123 -12.65 13.11 -0.71
C THR A 123 -12.51 14.31 -1.65
N ILE A 124 -11.64 14.19 -2.66
CA ILE A 124 -11.43 15.28 -3.64
C ILE A 124 -12.69 15.52 -4.49
N LEU A 125 -13.35 14.46 -4.93
CA LEU A 125 -14.59 14.59 -5.70
C LEU A 125 -15.72 15.22 -4.85
N ASN A 126 -15.80 14.88 -3.57
CA ASN A 126 -16.75 15.50 -2.64
C ASN A 126 -16.45 17.00 -2.47
N PHE A 127 -15.18 17.37 -2.29
CA PHE A 127 -14.76 18.78 -2.25
C PHE A 127 -15.12 19.52 -3.54
N LYS A 128 -14.92 18.91 -4.72
CA LYS A 128 -15.30 19.51 -6.02
C LYS A 128 -16.79 19.72 -6.18
N LYS A 129 -17.65 18.90 -5.59
CA LYS A 129 -19.10 19.13 -5.57
C LYS A 129 -19.46 20.45 -4.87
N GLN A 130 -18.71 20.80 -3.82
CA GLN A 130 -18.91 22.03 -3.05
C GLN A 130 -18.23 23.25 -3.70
N GLN A 131 -17.11 23.02 -4.42
CA GLN A 131 -16.29 24.05 -5.06
C GLN A 131 -16.00 23.67 -6.52
N SER A 132 -16.97 23.84 -7.40
CA SER A 132 -16.97 23.35 -8.78
C SER A 132 -15.80 23.86 -9.65
N ASN A 133 -15.21 25.00 -9.31
CA ASN A 133 -14.08 25.61 -10.04
C ASN A 133 -12.70 25.15 -9.56
N SER A 134 -12.63 24.23 -8.59
CA SER A 134 -11.37 23.74 -8.02
C SER A 134 -10.63 22.77 -8.96
N PHE A 135 -9.31 22.74 -8.85
CA PHE A 135 -8.42 21.80 -9.57
C PHE A 135 -8.58 21.81 -11.10
N ARG A 136 -8.69 22.99 -11.72
CA ARG A 136 -8.85 23.11 -13.18
C ARG A 136 -7.68 22.51 -13.97
N ALA A 137 -6.47 22.52 -13.42
CA ALA A 137 -5.29 21.92 -14.04
C ALA A 137 -5.24 20.38 -13.93
N GLY A 138 -6.19 19.77 -13.22
CA GLY A 138 -6.29 18.32 -13.06
C GLY A 138 -5.84 17.78 -11.70
N ILE A 139 -6.04 16.50 -11.53
CA ILE A 139 -5.68 15.74 -10.33
C ILE A 139 -5.03 14.42 -10.79
N GLU A 140 -3.95 14.02 -10.15
CA GLU A 140 -3.31 12.73 -10.37
C GLU A 140 -3.04 12.07 -9.01
N ILE A 141 -3.61 10.90 -8.80
CA ILE A 141 -3.31 10.05 -7.64
C ILE A 141 -2.49 8.86 -8.14
N VAL A 142 -1.33 8.65 -7.55
CA VAL A 142 -0.48 7.49 -7.84
C VAL A 142 -0.53 6.57 -6.63
N GLY A 143 -1.06 5.37 -6.79
CA GLY A 143 -0.97 4.30 -5.81
C GLY A 143 0.22 3.39 -6.14
N THR A 144 1.00 3.01 -5.15
CA THR A 144 2.09 2.04 -5.37
C THR A 144 2.06 0.96 -4.31
N ASP A 145 2.38 -0.26 -4.71
CA ASP A 145 2.54 -1.39 -3.80
C ASP A 145 3.59 -2.36 -4.34
N ILE A 146 4.15 -3.19 -3.49
CA ILE A 146 5.08 -4.25 -3.90
C ILE A 146 4.32 -5.47 -4.46
N SER A 147 3.07 -5.69 -4.03
CA SER A 147 2.22 -6.81 -4.43
C SER A 147 1.46 -6.51 -5.71
N GLU A 148 1.76 -7.25 -6.77
CA GLU A 148 1.02 -7.13 -8.03
C GLU A 148 -0.43 -7.62 -7.89
N ASP A 149 -0.71 -8.61 -7.02
CA ASP A 149 -2.09 -9.04 -6.73
C ASP A 149 -2.91 -7.87 -6.15
N MET A 150 -2.34 -7.10 -5.22
CA MET A 150 -3.01 -5.91 -4.69
C MET A 150 -3.23 -4.84 -5.76
N LEU A 151 -2.26 -4.62 -6.63
CA LEU A 151 -2.40 -3.65 -7.72
C LEU A 151 -3.44 -4.09 -8.77
N GLN A 152 -3.59 -5.38 -9.02
CA GLN A 152 -4.67 -5.90 -9.86
C GLN A 152 -6.05 -5.63 -9.24
N ARG A 153 -6.20 -5.84 -7.92
CA ARG A 153 -7.43 -5.47 -7.19
C ARG A 153 -7.71 -3.97 -7.25
N CYS A 154 -6.68 -3.14 -7.10
CA CYS A 154 -6.81 -1.69 -7.30
C CYS A 154 -7.39 -1.36 -8.69
N ARG A 155 -6.83 -1.94 -9.74
CA ARG A 155 -7.26 -1.68 -11.13
C ARG A 155 -8.67 -2.21 -11.42
N ALA A 156 -9.03 -3.35 -10.85
CA ALA A 156 -10.40 -3.88 -10.91
C ALA A 156 -11.38 -2.93 -10.21
N ALA A 157 -10.99 -2.39 -9.04
CA ALA A 157 -11.79 -1.50 -8.20
C ALA A 157 -13.15 -2.12 -7.83
N GLU A 158 -13.16 -3.42 -7.62
CA GLU A 158 -14.34 -4.21 -7.20
C GLU A 158 -14.12 -4.77 -5.80
N TYR A 159 -15.10 -4.56 -4.94
CA TYR A 159 -15.01 -4.90 -3.53
C TYR A 159 -16.21 -5.72 -3.08
N ASP A 160 -15.95 -6.74 -2.28
CA ASP A 160 -17.01 -7.53 -1.65
C ASP A 160 -17.67 -6.79 -0.48
N HIS A 161 -18.74 -7.36 0.04
CA HIS A 161 -19.48 -6.78 1.15
C HIS A 161 -18.61 -6.56 2.39
N LEU A 162 -17.69 -7.47 2.69
CA LEU A 162 -16.81 -7.35 3.86
C LEU A 162 -15.87 -6.14 3.72
N ALA A 163 -15.23 -5.98 2.57
CA ALA A 163 -14.37 -4.83 2.30
C ALA A 163 -15.16 -3.51 2.35
N ILE A 164 -16.37 -3.49 1.79
CA ILE A 164 -17.25 -2.31 1.79
C ILE A 164 -17.68 -1.91 3.22
N SER A 165 -18.01 -2.89 4.07
CA SER A 165 -18.48 -2.61 5.44
C SER A 165 -17.39 -2.03 6.36
N ARG A 166 -16.12 -2.06 5.94
CA ARG A 166 -14.98 -1.65 6.76
C ARG A 166 -14.60 -0.20 6.51
N GLY A 167 -15.31 0.71 7.16
CA GLY A 167 -14.96 2.13 7.21
C GLY A 167 -15.52 3.00 6.08
N LEU A 168 -16.26 2.45 5.09
CA LEU A 168 -16.88 3.24 4.03
C LEU A 168 -18.16 3.93 4.54
N PRO A 169 -18.21 5.28 4.56
CA PRO A 169 -19.44 5.99 4.92
C PRO A 169 -20.55 5.75 3.88
N GLU A 170 -21.80 5.63 4.34
CA GLU A 170 -22.93 5.30 3.46
C GLU A 170 -23.15 6.32 2.34
N GLN A 171 -22.90 7.60 2.62
CA GLN A 171 -22.96 8.66 1.62
C GLN A 171 -21.96 8.44 0.47
N PHE A 172 -20.71 8.08 0.79
CA PHE A 172 -19.70 7.79 -0.22
C PHE A 172 -20.02 6.51 -1.00
N LYS A 173 -20.61 5.53 -0.34
CA LYS A 173 -21.06 4.30 -1.00
C LYS A 173 -22.16 4.61 -2.02
N SER A 174 -23.18 5.39 -1.66
CA SER A 174 -24.24 5.76 -2.60
C SER A 174 -23.79 6.65 -3.75
N ASP A 175 -22.80 7.52 -3.51
CA ASP A 175 -22.34 8.50 -4.48
C ASP A 175 -21.34 7.93 -5.50
N PHE A 176 -20.53 6.94 -5.07
CA PHE A 176 -19.33 6.54 -5.81
C PHE A 176 -19.24 5.05 -6.12
N PHE A 177 -20.24 4.26 -5.74
CA PHE A 177 -20.26 2.84 -6.08
C PHE A 177 -21.51 2.46 -6.86
N GLU A 178 -21.36 1.45 -7.68
CA GLU A 178 -22.43 0.83 -8.45
C GLU A 178 -22.39 -0.70 -8.31
N PRO A 179 -23.52 -1.41 -8.49
CA PRO A 179 -23.54 -2.86 -8.44
C PRO A 179 -22.58 -3.48 -9.48
N ALA A 180 -21.91 -4.57 -9.08
CA ALA A 180 -21.07 -5.39 -9.93
C ALA A 180 -21.51 -6.87 -9.82
N ASP A 181 -20.87 -7.75 -10.58
CA ASP A 181 -21.17 -9.17 -10.58
C ASP A 181 -20.92 -9.81 -9.19
N ASN A 182 -21.60 -10.93 -8.95
CA ASN A 182 -21.46 -11.74 -7.72
C ASN A 182 -21.69 -10.96 -6.41
N GLY A 183 -22.57 -9.96 -6.41
CA GLY A 183 -22.93 -9.18 -5.22
C GLY A 183 -21.83 -8.23 -4.74
N LYS A 184 -20.83 -8.00 -5.56
CA LYS A 184 -19.80 -6.97 -5.30
C LYS A 184 -20.33 -5.58 -5.64
N LEU A 185 -19.58 -4.57 -5.18
CA LEU A 185 -19.70 -3.19 -5.63
C LEU A 185 -18.40 -2.77 -6.34
N LYS A 186 -18.53 -1.98 -7.39
CA LYS A 186 -17.41 -1.38 -8.11
C LYS A 186 -17.45 0.13 -8.02
N LEU A 187 -16.30 0.75 -8.01
CA LEU A 187 -16.18 2.20 -8.07
C LEU A 187 -16.63 2.74 -9.42
N THR A 188 -17.32 3.88 -9.40
CA THR A 188 -17.69 4.61 -10.61
C THR A 188 -16.47 5.05 -11.41
N SER A 189 -16.63 5.23 -12.72
CA SER A 189 -15.54 5.64 -13.62
C SER A 189 -14.89 6.96 -13.23
N GLN A 190 -15.64 7.91 -12.66
CA GLN A 190 -15.11 9.19 -12.20
C GLN A 190 -14.09 9.05 -11.05
N VAL A 191 -14.28 8.09 -10.13
CA VAL A 191 -13.31 7.82 -9.06
C VAL A 191 -12.08 7.12 -9.62
N LYS A 192 -12.30 6.07 -10.43
CA LYS A 192 -11.23 5.27 -11.05
C LYS A 192 -10.29 6.13 -11.91
N ALA A 193 -10.83 7.10 -12.63
CA ALA A 193 -10.05 7.96 -13.53
C ALA A 193 -9.01 8.85 -12.81
N LEU A 194 -9.14 9.05 -11.50
CA LEU A 194 -8.20 9.88 -10.73
C LEU A 194 -6.97 9.11 -10.26
N ALA A 195 -6.99 7.78 -10.25
CA ALA A 195 -5.94 6.97 -9.65
C ALA A 195 -5.26 6.04 -10.67
N ASN A 196 -3.93 6.02 -10.64
CA ASN A 196 -3.08 5.11 -11.41
C ASN A 196 -2.23 4.27 -10.45
N PHE A 197 -1.99 3.00 -10.79
CA PHE A 197 -1.33 2.04 -9.91
C PHE A 197 -0.08 1.46 -10.55
N LYS A 198 1.05 1.47 -9.80
CA LYS A 198 2.36 1.02 -10.27
C LYS A 198 3.04 0.12 -9.22
N PRO A 199 3.75 -0.94 -9.64
CA PRO A 199 4.56 -1.73 -8.73
C PRO A 199 5.79 -0.94 -8.29
N ILE A 200 5.99 -0.82 -6.97
CA ILE A 200 7.17 -0.21 -6.38
C ILE A 200 7.50 -0.89 -5.06
N ASN A 201 8.76 -1.28 -4.92
CA ASN A 201 9.35 -1.62 -3.64
C ASN A 201 9.89 -0.36 -2.97
N LEU A 202 9.51 -0.09 -1.72
CA LEU A 202 9.98 1.10 -0.99
C LEU A 202 11.51 1.10 -0.74
N LEU A 203 12.19 -0.04 -0.94
CA LEU A 203 13.65 -0.09 -0.94
C LEU A 203 14.28 0.45 -2.23
N ASP A 204 13.56 0.45 -3.35
CA ASP A 204 14.06 0.91 -4.64
C ASP A 204 14.08 2.45 -4.75
N SER A 205 14.49 2.94 -5.93
CA SER A 205 14.35 4.35 -6.28
C SER A 205 12.98 4.62 -6.87
N TYR A 206 12.33 5.67 -6.41
CA TYR A 206 11.07 6.15 -6.99
C TYR A 206 11.18 7.55 -7.58
N SER A 207 12.39 7.97 -7.96
CA SER A 207 12.63 9.25 -8.62
C SER A 207 11.86 9.40 -9.93
N SER A 208 11.58 8.30 -10.63
CA SER A 208 10.76 8.27 -11.86
C SER A 208 9.30 8.67 -11.65
N LEU A 209 8.81 8.67 -10.42
CA LEU A 209 7.46 9.15 -10.09
C LEU A 209 7.36 10.68 -10.14
N GLY A 210 8.49 11.39 -10.04
CA GLY A 210 8.51 12.84 -9.95
C GLY A 210 8.14 13.38 -8.58
N LYS A 211 7.70 14.64 -8.53
CA LYS A 211 7.35 15.34 -7.29
C LYS A 211 5.85 15.29 -7.01
N PHE A 212 5.48 15.26 -5.73
CA PHE A 212 4.11 15.24 -5.25
C PHE A 212 3.83 16.40 -4.30
N ASP A 213 2.61 16.89 -4.33
CA ASP A 213 2.13 17.90 -3.38
C ASP A 213 1.76 17.26 -2.04
N ILE A 214 1.25 16.02 -2.08
CA ILE A 214 0.84 15.28 -0.88
C ILE A 214 1.30 13.81 -1.02
N ILE A 215 1.86 13.25 0.04
CA ILE A 215 2.22 11.83 0.11
C ILE A 215 1.55 11.20 1.34
N PHE A 216 0.88 10.09 1.12
CA PHE A 216 0.40 9.19 2.16
C PHE A 216 1.36 8.00 2.23
N CYS A 217 2.11 7.87 3.33
CA CYS A 217 2.94 6.71 3.63
C CYS A 217 2.55 6.21 5.03
N ARG A 218 1.47 5.43 5.07
CA ARG A 218 0.79 5.10 6.32
C ARG A 218 0.74 3.60 6.57
N ASN A 219 1.01 3.23 7.82
CA ASN A 219 0.90 1.85 8.31
C ASN A 219 1.80 0.85 7.57
N VAL A 220 2.91 1.29 7.05
CA VAL A 220 3.90 0.48 6.33
C VAL A 220 5.29 0.57 6.95
N LEU A 221 5.67 1.73 7.49
CA LEU A 221 6.99 1.90 8.10
C LEU A 221 7.19 1.00 9.33
N ILE A 222 6.10 0.57 9.96
CA ILE A 222 6.12 -0.35 11.13
C ILE A 222 6.80 -1.70 10.86
N TYR A 223 6.96 -2.10 9.59
CA TYR A 223 7.58 -3.37 9.21
C TYR A 223 9.09 -3.31 9.01
N PHE A 224 9.68 -2.11 9.02
CA PHE A 224 11.08 -1.87 8.69
C PHE A 224 11.94 -1.59 9.93
N SER A 225 13.25 -1.86 9.80
CA SER A 225 14.23 -1.41 10.80
C SER A 225 14.33 0.12 10.84
N PRO A 226 14.84 0.72 11.94
CA PRO A 226 15.03 2.17 12.03
C PRO A 226 15.86 2.73 10.87
N GLU A 227 16.92 2.02 10.46
CA GLU A 227 17.82 2.41 9.39
C GLU A 227 17.09 2.44 8.03
N VAL A 228 16.30 1.43 7.75
CA VAL A 228 15.50 1.33 6.52
C VAL A 228 14.39 2.40 6.53
N LYS A 229 13.73 2.65 7.66
CA LYS A 229 12.76 3.75 7.81
C LYS A 229 13.37 5.09 7.44
N LYS A 230 14.57 5.40 7.97
CA LYS A 230 15.28 6.64 7.67
C LYS A 230 15.55 6.78 6.17
N GLN A 231 16.04 5.73 5.52
CA GLN A 231 16.29 5.72 4.08
C GLN A 231 15.00 5.94 3.26
N ILE A 232 13.91 5.27 3.61
CA ILE A 232 12.60 5.43 2.94
C ILE A 232 12.11 6.87 3.11
N LEU A 233 12.15 7.43 4.32
CA LEU A 233 11.71 8.80 4.59
C LEU A 233 12.54 9.83 3.82
N GLN A 234 13.86 9.65 3.71
CA GLN A 234 14.73 10.52 2.89
C GLN A 234 14.33 10.48 1.41
N LYS A 235 14.06 9.28 0.87
CA LYS A 235 13.61 9.13 -0.52
C LYS A 235 12.22 9.74 -0.73
N ILE A 236 11.30 9.59 0.24
CA ILE A 236 9.97 10.21 0.21
C ILE A 236 10.09 11.74 0.23
N ALA A 237 10.92 12.29 1.13
CA ALA A 237 11.18 13.73 1.18
C ALA A 237 11.73 14.26 -0.15
N ALA A 238 12.60 13.48 -0.81
CA ALA A 238 13.09 13.82 -2.14
C ALA A 238 11.98 13.83 -3.22
N CYS A 239 10.84 13.16 -3.00
CA CYS A 239 9.68 13.19 -3.89
C CYS A 239 8.61 14.21 -3.48
N LEU A 240 8.74 14.90 -2.36
CA LEU A 240 7.84 15.99 -1.98
C LEU A 240 8.21 17.31 -2.67
N GLN A 241 7.19 18.12 -2.98
CA GLN A 241 7.37 19.54 -3.26
C GLN A 241 7.85 20.26 -1.99
N ASN A 242 8.43 21.48 -2.13
CA ASN A 242 8.95 22.23 -0.99
C ASN A 242 7.87 22.57 0.06
N ASP A 243 6.63 22.76 -0.40
CA ASP A 243 5.42 23.00 0.42
C ASP A 243 4.55 21.76 0.54
N GLY A 244 5.11 20.57 0.26
CA GLY A 244 4.40 19.30 0.23
C GLY A 244 4.11 18.77 1.63
N ILE A 245 3.08 17.94 1.72
CA ILE A 245 2.58 17.38 2.97
C ILE A 245 2.78 15.87 2.99
N LEU A 246 3.32 15.33 4.08
CA LEU A 246 3.45 13.91 4.33
C LEU A 246 2.47 13.47 5.43
N PHE A 247 1.61 12.50 5.11
CA PHE A 247 0.79 11.79 6.08
C PHE A 247 1.44 10.46 6.47
N LEU A 248 1.55 10.23 7.77
CA LEU A 248 1.98 8.96 8.37
C LEU A 248 0.80 8.28 9.09
N GLY A 249 0.93 6.99 9.37
CA GLY A 249 -0.03 6.25 10.19
C GLY A 249 0.01 6.70 11.66
N ALA A 250 -1.09 6.50 12.39
CA ALA A 250 -1.24 6.97 13.78
C ALA A 250 -0.17 6.44 14.76
N SER A 251 0.41 5.26 14.47
CA SER A 251 1.50 4.66 15.27
C SER A 251 2.91 4.94 14.72
N GLU A 252 3.02 5.76 13.67
CA GLU A 252 4.28 6.06 13.00
C GLU A 252 4.74 7.48 13.33
N SER A 253 6.04 7.66 13.53
CA SER A 253 6.65 8.95 13.85
C SER A 253 7.97 9.09 13.13
N ILE A 254 8.33 10.32 12.77
CA ILE A 254 9.66 10.69 12.27
C ILE A 254 10.63 11.05 13.41
N SER A 255 10.14 11.14 14.64
CA SER A 255 10.97 11.52 15.79
C SER A 255 12.14 10.56 15.97
N GLY A 256 13.36 11.10 16.02
CA GLY A 256 14.59 10.32 16.15
C GLY A 256 15.06 9.62 14.86
N LEU A 257 14.36 9.81 13.72
CA LEU A 257 14.74 9.24 12.42
C LEU A 257 15.31 10.30 11.46
N THR A 258 14.95 11.56 11.64
CA THR A 258 15.41 12.71 10.83
C THR A 258 15.86 13.82 11.77
N ASP A 259 16.88 14.57 11.37
CA ASP A 259 17.32 15.80 12.03
C ASP A 259 16.38 16.95 11.72
#